data_470c01be8ad809aa292108d03495a368
#
_entry.id   470c01be8ad809aa292108d03495a368
#
_cell.length_a   1.000
_cell.length_b   1.000
_cell.length_c   1.000
_cell.angle_alpha   90.00
_cell.angle_beta   90.00
_cell.angle_gamma   90.00
#
_symmetry.space_group_name_H-M   'P 1'
#
loop_
_entity.id
_entity.type
_entity.pdbx_description
1 polymer ?
#
loop_
_entity_poly.entity_id
_entity_poly.type
_entity_poly.pdbx_seq_one_letter_code
_entity_poly.pdbx_strand_id
1 'polypeptide(L)'
;VLPSVTENGTSALFGCEEPTTNRQDRFNKLKESYSDVEIMELDKLNEGTIAHRLVLNYGDIDQVGEKKQLSGLKDIDNYETELREKIQMLFRLGYEKVVITTDHGFVITGILDEADKEPRPNGHIQKIEERYVLAENPLPPSNLIEVEGKYFDSNYQYYAPTDKPFVTRGAYGYAHGGFTPQECIIPAYELSMDQGDFALGVMISNKKELKNVAGNYFTVKLLAEGSQDDLFTQERKIKVMLFAGSTLVNGNMIYSIKPGEAINMEYELTNGIDKV
;
A
#
# COMPACT_ATOMS: atom_id res chain seq x y z
N VAL A 1 -14.09 -7.45 -12.28
CA VAL A 1 -14.42 -7.02 -13.64
C VAL A 1 -13.40 -7.62 -14.61
N LEU A 2 -13.83 -8.09 -15.77
CA LEU A 2 -12.97 -8.76 -16.75
C LEU A 2 -13.03 -8.03 -18.11
N PRO A 3 -11.92 -7.99 -18.83
CA PRO A 3 -10.53 -8.27 -18.37
C PRO A 3 -10.12 -7.42 -17.17
N SER A 4 -9.17 -7.91 -16.37
CA SER A 4 -8.62 -7.18 -15.20
C SER A 4 -7.61 -6.11 -15.65
N VAL A 5 -8.14 -5.06 -16.25
CA VAL A 5 -7.39 -3.92 -16.81
C VAL A 5 -7.93 -2.60 -16.29
N THR A 6 -7.11 -1.56 -16.36
CA THR A 6 -7.40 -0.23 -15.78
C THR A 6 -8.73 0.35 -16.27
N GLU A 7 -9.04 0.23 -17.56
CA GLU A 7 -10.30 0.77 -18.11
C GLU A 7 -11.51 0.17 -17.43
N ASN A 8 -11.50 -1.15 -17.20
CA ASN A 8 -12.60 -1.87 -16.57
C ASN A 8 -12.67 -1.61 -15.08
N GLY A 9 -11.54 -1.81 -14.39
CA GLY A 9 -11.46 -1.68 -12.95
C GLY A 9 -11.82 -0.26 -12.50
N THR A 10 -11.19 0.76 -13.09
CA THR A 10 -11.48 2.16 -12.75
C THR A 10 -12.90 2.56 -13.16
N SER A 11 -13.41 2.08 -14.31
CA SER A 11 -14.80 2.35 -14.69
C SER A 11 -15.79 1.80 -13.67
N ALA A 12 -15.56 0.57 -13.21
CA ALA A 12 -16.39 -0.05 -12.17
C ALA A 12 -16.30 0.67 -10.83
N LEU A 13 -15.10 1.05 -10.39
CA LEU A 13 -14.89 1.81 -9.17
C LEU A 13 -15.60 3.17 -9.18
N PHE A 14 -15.68 3.81 -10.36
CA PHE A 14 -16.32 5.12 -10.51
C PHE A 14 -17.80 5.03 -10.89
N GLY A 15 -18.36 3.83 -10.95
CA GLY A 15 -19.79 3.60 -11.19
C GLY A 15 -20.23 3.76 -12.63
N CYS A 16 -19.32 3.60 -13.60
CA CYS A 16 -19.69 3.54 -15.02
C CYS A 16 -20.46 2.24 -15.30
N GLU A 17 -21.53 2.34 -16.07
CA GLU A 17 -22.32 1.16 -16.47
C GLU A 17 -21.57 0.27 -17.46
N GLU A 18 -20.78 0.90 -18.35
CA GLU A 18 -19.92 0.22 -19.31
C GLU A 18 -18.48 0.75 -19.18
N PRO A 19 -17.47 -0.10 -19.49
CA PRO A 19 -16.09 0.34 -19.51
C PRO A 19 -15.86 1.46 -20.54
N THR A 20 -15.05 2.43 -20.16
CA THR A 20 -14.61 3.50 -21.07
C THR A 20 -13.11 3.72 -20.96
N THR A 21 -12.46 3.91 -22.09
CA THR A 21 -11.05 4.28 -22.19
C THR A 21 -10.82 5.76 -21.85
N ASN A 22 -11.87 6.57 -21.92
CA ASN A 22 -11.79 8.00 -21.66
C ASN A 22 -11.77 8.28 -20.15
N ARG A 23 -10.63 8.69 -19.64
CA ARG A 23 -10.44 9.04 -18.23
C ARG A 23 -11.42 10.14 -17.76
N GLN A 24 -11.68 11.12 -18.60
CA GLN A 24 -12.58 12.23 -18.24
C GLN A 24 -14.02 11.76 -18.05
N ASP A 25 -14.50 10.81 -18.85
CA ASP A 25 -15.84 10.25 -18.71
C ASP A 25 -15.98 9.51 -17.37
N ARG A 26 -14.97 8.74 -16.98
CA ARG A 26 -14.93 8.10 -15.65
C ARG A 26 -15.01 9.13 -14.51
N PHE A 27 -14.25 10.22 -14.62
CA PHE A 27 -14.25 11.29 -13.62
C PHE A 27 -15.60 12.04 -13.57
N ASN A 28 -16.19 12.30 -14.74
CA ASN A 28 -17.51 12.92 -14.81
C ASN A 28 -18.57 12.05 -14.13
N LYS A 29 -18.51 10.73 -14.35
CA LYS A 29 -19.44 9.78 -13.72
C LYS A 29 -19.34 9.79 -12.20
N LEU A 30 -18.13 9.81 -11.66
CA LEU A 30 -17.91 9.92 -10.22
C LEU A 30 -18.46 11.25 -9.68
N LYS A 31 -18.26 12.36 -10.39
CA LYS A 31 -18.78 13.68 -10.02
C LYS A 31 -20.30 13.81 -10.11
N GLU A 32 -20.95 13.04 -10.96
CA GLU A 32 -22.42 12.94 -10.97
C GLU A 32 -22.95 12.36 -9.64
N SER A 33 -22.24 11.38 -9.08
CA SER A 33 -22.59 10.74 -7.80
C SER A 33 -22.17 11.58 -6.58
N TYR A 34 -21.05 12.30 -6.68
CA TYR A 34 -20.44 13.06 -5.61
C TYR A 34 -19.95 14.42 -6.15
N SER A 35 -20.83 15.42 -6.16
CA SER A 35 -20.53 16.75 -6.73
C SER A 35 -19.41 17.51 -6.03
N ASP A 36 -19.12 17.16 -4.78
CA ASP A 36 -18.08 17.74 -3.93
C ASP A 36 -16.74 16.99 -3.97
N VAL A 37 -16.60 16.01 -4.88
CA VAL A 37 -15.36 15.25 -5.01
C VAL A 37 -14.31 16.00 -5.83
N GLU A 38 -13.12 16.08 -5.29
CA GLU A 38 -11.92 16.47 -6.03
C GLU A 38 -11.10 15.22 -6.40
N ILE A 39 -10.52 15.24 -7.61
CA ILE A 39 -9.74 14.13 -8.13
C ILE A 39 -8.38 14.67 -8.56
N MET A 40 -7.32 14.10 -8.02
CA MET A 40 -5.95 14.49 -8.35
C MET A 40 -4.98 13.31 -8.30
N GLU A 41 -3.79 13.50 -8.84
CA GLU A 41 -2.70 12.55 -8.69
C GLU A 41 -2.11 12.64 -7.27
N LEU A 42 -1.63 11.51 -6.72
CA LEU A 42 -1.10 11.43 -5.36
C LEU A 42 0.08 12.38 -5.13
N ASP A 43 0.93 12.58 -6.12
CA ASP A 43 2.08 13.49 -6.07
C ASP A 43 1.68 14.96 -5.89
N LYS A 44 0.46 15.34 -6.28
CA LYS A 44 -0.10 16.69 -6.14
C LYS A 44 -0.62 16.99 -4.75
N LEU A 45 -0.85 15.95 -3.92
CA LEU A 45 -1.29 16.14 -2.54
C LEU A 45 -0.25 16.91 -1.74
N ASN A 46 -0.68 18.01 -1.13
CA ASN A 46 0.15 18.87 -0.29
C ASN A 46 -0.65 19.46 0.88
N GLU A 47 0.00 20.13 1.81
CA GLU A 47 -0.64 20.69 3.02
C GLU A 47 -1.66 21.80 2.74
N GLY A 48 -1.70 22.36 1.56
CA GLY A 48 -2.70 23.34 1.11
C GLY A 48 -3.92 22.71 0.46
N THR A 49 -4.00 21.39 0.34
CA THR A 49 -5.14 20.70 -0.26
C THR A 49 -6.38 20.86 0.63
N ILE A 50 -7.46 21.40 0.07
CA ILE A 50 -8.75 21.60 0.74
C ILE A 50 -9.81 20.94 -0.13
N ALA A 51 -10.32 19.80 0.29
CA ALA A 51 -11.44 19.11 -0.36
C ALA A 51 -12.22 18.32 0.68
N HIS A 52 -13.55 18.32 0.58
CA HIS A 52 -14.40 17.55 1.48
C HIS A 52 -14.29 16.03 1.18
N ARG A 53 -14.29 15.70 -0.10
CA ARG A 53 -14.01 14.34 -0.60
C ARG A 53 -12.88 14.40 -1.61
N LEU A 54 -11.92 13.52 -1.44
CA LEU A 54 -10.72 13.49 -2.27
C LEU A 54 -10.50 12.08 -2.83
N VAL A 55 -10.32 12.00 -4.13
CA VAL A 55 -9.86 10.79 -4.80
C VAL A 55 -8.44 11.04 -5.31
N LEU A 56 -7.52 10.25 -4.80
CA LEU A 56 -6.12 10.29 -5.20
C LEU A 56 -5.83 9.11 -6.12
N ASN A 57 -5.30 9.40 -7.28
CA ASN A 57 -4.86 8.39 -8.22
C ASN A 57 -3.35 8.19 -8.09
N TYR A 58 -2.93 6.93 -7.96
CA TYR A 58 -1.54 6.54 -7.87
C TYR A 58 -1.26 5.44 -8.89
N GLY A 59 -0.76 5.82 -10.07
CA GLY A 59 -0.56 4.92 -11.20
C GLY A 59 0.87 4.43 -11.40
N ASP A 60 1.81 4.85 -10.55
CA ASP A 60 3.23 4.59 -10.79
C ASP A 60 3.62 3.11 -10.69
N ILE A 61 2.96 2.35 -9.82
CA ILE A 61 3.26 0.92 -9.62
C ILE A 61 3.03 0.14 -10.91
N ASP A 62 1.89 0.36 -11.57
CA ASP A 62 1.53 -0.31 -12.82
C ASP A 62 2.49 0.08 -13.96
N GLN A 63 2.69 1.37 -14.16
CA GLN A 63 3.61 1.86 -15.19
C GLN A 63 5.05 1.39 -15.00
N VAL A 64 5.52 1.33 -13.75
CA VAL A 64 6.87 0.86 -13.43
C VAL A 64 6.95 -0.66 -13.61
N GLY A 65 5.92 -1.40 -13.20
CA GLY A 65 5.80 -2.85 -13.44
C GLY A 65 5.90 -3.18 -14.92
N GLU A 66 5.12 -2.52 -15.76
CA GLU A 66 5.16 -2.70 -17.22
C GLU A 66 6.50 -2.34 -17.85
N LYS A 67 7.12 -1.23 -17.46
CA LYS A 67 8.37 -0.74 -18.03
C LYS A 67 9.61 -1.45 -17.51
N LYS A 68 9.67 -1.66 -16.19
CA LYS A 68 10.86 -2.23 -15.52
C LYS A 68 10.77 -3.73 -15.27
N GLN A 69 9.58 -4.32 -15.42
CA GLN A 69 9.34 -5.75 -15.20
C GLN A 69 9.83 -6.16 -13.79
N LEU A 70 10.47 -7.31 -13.65
CA LEU A 70 10.98 -7.79 -12.36
C LEU A 70 11.89 -6.79 -11.62
N SER A 71 12.58 -5.89 -12.33
CA SER A 71 13.41 -4.89 -11.67
C SER A 71 12.59 -3.82 -10.94
N GLY A 72 11.33 -3.58 -11.34
CA GLY A 72 10.42 -2.66 -10.68
C GLY A 72 10.00 -3.11 -9.28
N LEU A 73 10.10 -4.42 -8.98
CA LEU A 73 9.79 -4.94 -7.65
C LEU A 73 10.71 -4.38 -6.55
N LYS A 74 11.91 -3.94 -6.91
CA LYS A 74 12.85 -3.31 -5.97
C LYS A 74 12.40 -1.93 -5.49
N ASP A 75 11.46 -1.31 -6.21
CA ASP A 75 10.94 0.00 -5.88
C ASP A 75 9.73 -0.08 -4.93
N ILE A 76 9.22 -1.28 -4.61
CA ILE A 76 8.01 -1.48 -3.77
C ILE A 76 8.17 -0.82 -2.40
N ASP A 77 9.32 -0.97 -1.75
CA ASP A 77 9.56 -0.36 -0.43
C ASP A 77 9.49 1.18 -0.49
N ASN A 78 9.89 1.78 -1.62
CA ASN A 78 9.79 3.22 -1.82
C ASN A 78 8.32 3.64 -1.98
N TYR A 79 7.51 2.87 -2.71
CA TYR A 79 6.07 3.13 -2.87
C TYR A 79 5.33 2.99 -1.55
N GLU A 80 5.66 1.99 -0.75
CA GLU A 80 5.09 1.84 0.59
C GLU A 80 5.40 3.06 1.46
N THR A 81 6.64 3.52 1.45
CA THR A 81 7.07 4.71 2.21
C THR A 81 6.31 5.95 1.77
N GLU A 82 6.20 6.18 0.46
CA GLU A 82 5.46 7.32 -0.09
C GLU A 82 3.97 7.27 0.29
N LEU A 83 3.32 6.12 0.12
CA LEU A 83 1.93 5.94 0.51
C LEU A 83 1.71 6.20 2.01
N ARG A 84 2.60 5.70 2.86
CA ARG A 84 2.57 5.93 4.31
C ARG A 84 2.61 7.43 4.64
N GLU A 85 3.54 8.16 4.04
CA GLU A 85 3.68 9.61 4.25
C GLU A 85 2.43 10.38 3.79
N LYS A 86 1.87 10.01 2.63
CA LYS A 86 0.67 10.65 2.09
C LYS A 86 -0.58 10.35 2.92
N ILE A 87 -0.74 9.13 3.42
CA ILE A 87 -1.83 8.76 4.34
C ILE A 87 -1.73 9.58 5.64
N GLN A 88 -0.55 9.70 6.21
CA GLN A 88 -0.33 10.53 7.39
C GLN A 88 -0.66 12.01 7.11
N MET A 89 -0.31 12.51 5.92
CA MET A 89 -0.68 13.85 5.50
C MET A 89 -2.20 14.03 5.42
N LEU A 90 -2.93 13.08 4.85
CA LEU A 90 -4.40 13.11 4.80
C LEU A 90 -5.02 13.26 6.19
N PHE A 91 -4.55 12.48 7.16
CA PHE A 91 -5.04 12.61 8.53
C PHE A 91 -4.68 13.96 9.16
N ARG A 92 -3.48 14.51 8.90
CA ARG A 92 -3.13 15.86 9.34
C ARG A 92 -4.00 16.96 8.72
N LEU A 93 -4.46 16.73 7.48
CA LEU A 93 -5.41 17.63 6.79
C LEU A 93 -6.84 17.50 7.33
N GLY A 94 -7.10 16.57 8.26
CA GLY A 94 -8.40 16.42 8.92
C GLY A 94 -9.33 15.39 8.28
N TYR A 95 -8.85 14.56 7.34
CA TYR A 95 -9.65 13.45 6.87
C TYR A 95 -9.78 12.41 7.98
N GLU A 96 -11.01 11.99 8.28
CA GLU A 96 -11.30 11.00 9.33
C GLU A 96 -11.13 9.56 8.84
N LYS A 97 -11.24 9.36 7.53
CA LYS A 97 -11.22 8.05 6.89
C LYS A 97 -10.46 8.12 5.58
N VAL A 98 -9.60 7.14 5.36
CA VAL A 98 -8.90 6.90 4.10
C VAL A 98 -9.22 5.49 3.63
N VAL A 99 -9.67 5.34 2.40
CA VAL A 99 -9.90 4.05 1.76
C VAL A 99 -8.88 3.84 0.67
N ILE A 100 -8.19 2.70 0.71
CA ILE A 100 -7.21 2.30 -0.31
C ILE A 100 -7.77 1.10 -1.04
N THR A 101 -7.84 1.19 -2.35
CA THR A 101 -8.21 0.09 -3.23
C THR A 101 -7.43 0.17 -4.53
N THR A 102 -7.47 -0.90 -5.32
CA THR A 102 -6.88 -0.95 -6.66
C THR A 102 -7.97 -1.24 -7.68
N ASP A 103 -7.71 -0.93 -8.92
CA ASP A 103 -8.60 -1.22 -10.05
C ASP A 103 -8.45 -2.67 -10.54
N HIS A 104 -7.27 -3.24 -10.44
CA HIS A 104 -6.95 -4.65 -10.68
C HIS A 104 -5.71 -5.07 -9.90
N GLY A 105 -5.38 -6.35 -9.93
CA GLY A 105 -4.10 -6.86 -9.48
C GLY A 105 -3.24 -7.29 -10.65
N PHE A 106 -2.16 -8.01 -10.38
CA PHE A 106 -1.21 -8.47 -11.39
C PHE A 106 -0.59 -9.82 -11.00
N VAL A 107 0.00 -10.49 -11.98
CA VAL A 107 0.82 -11.67 -11.76
C VAL A 107 2.29 -11.35 -11.97
N ILE A 108 3.14 -11.98 -11.16
CA ILE A 108 4.59 -11.94 -11.33
C ILE A 108 5.01 -13.31 -11.82
N THR A 109 5.60 -13.35 -13.00
CA THR A 109 6.15 -14.57 -13.58
C THR A 109 7.66 -14.43 -13.75
N GLY A 110 8.39 -15.53 -13.76
CA GLY A 110 9.80 -15.53 -14.10
C GLY A 110 10.06 -15.19 -15.57
N ILE A 111 11.33 -15.21 -15.97
CA ILE A 111 11.70 -15.17 -17.37
C ILE A 111 11.15 -16.45 -18.01
N LEU A 112 10.31 -16.28 -19.04
CA LEU A 112 9.63 -17.37 -19.72
C LEU A 112 10.26 -17.60 -21.10
N ASP A 113 10.45 -18.87 -21.43
CA ASP A 113 10.73 -19.29 -22.79
C ASP A 113 9.44 -19.32 -23.63
N GLU A 114 9.55 -19.37 -24.96
CA GLU A 114 8.37 -19.49 -25.84
C GLU A 114 7.48 -20.69 -25.48
N ALA A 115 8.07 -21.80 -24.99
CA ALA A 115 7.34 -22.98 -24.56
C ALA A 115 6.48 -22.76 -23.29
N ASP A 116 6.75 -21.71 -22.54
CA ASP A 116 6.00 -21.37 -21.32
C ASP A 116 4.80 -20.48 -21.58
N LYS A 117 4.61 -20.02 -22.83
CA LYS A 117 3.44 -19.24 -23.21
C LYS A 117 2.21 -20.14 -23.41
N GLU A 118 1.04 -19.55 -23.20
CA GLU A 118 -0.20 -20.19 -23.58
C GLU A 118 -0.32 -20.23 -25.11
N PRO A 119 -0.63 -21.39 -25.69
CA PRO A 119 -0.78 -21.50 -27.15
C PRO A 119 -1.86 -20.54 -27.68
N ARG A 120 -1.55 -19.87 -28.77
CA ARG A 120 -2.53 -19.05 -29.47
C ARG A 120 -3.74 -19.91 -29.87
N PRO A 121 -4.97 -19.55 -29.49
CA PRO A 121 -6.15 -20.32 -29.89
C PRO A 121 -6.40 -20.25 -31.41
N ASN A 122 -7.01 -21.28 -31.93
CA ASN A 122 -7.44 -21.30 -33.31
C ASN A 122 -8.72 -20.47 -33.50
N GLY A 123 -8.97 -19.97 -34.72
CA GLY A 123 -10.17 -19.23 -35.03
C GLY A 123 -9.92 -17.76 -35.35
N HIS A 124 -11.03 -17.02 -35.50
CA HIS A 124 -10.96 -15.59 -35.80
C HIS A 124 -10.83 -14.76 -34.55
N ILE A 125 -9.61 -14.32 -34.28
CA ILE A 125 -9.26 -13.50 -33.12
C ILE A 125 -9.31 -12.03 -33.52
N GLN A 126 -10.05 -11.21 -32.76
CA GLN A 126 -10.08 -9.76 -32.93
C GLN A 126 -8.85 -9.11 -32.29
N LYS A 127 -8.52 -9.52 -31.06
CA LYS A 127 -7.39 -8.97 -30.30
C LYS A 127 -6.77 -10.06 -29.43
N ILE A 128 -5.46 -10.04 -29.33
CA ILE A 128 -4.70 -10.86 -28.38
C ILE A 128 -3.79 -9.96 -27.56
N GLU A 129 -3.94 -10.04 -26.27
CA GLU A 129 -3.15 -9.33 -25.28
C GLU A 129 -2.35 -10.30 -24.41
N GLU A 130 -1.54 -9.79 -23.51
CA GLU A 130 -0.67 -10.65 -22.70
C GLU A 130 -1.47 -11.73 -21.95
N ARG A 131 -2.62 -11.39 -21.42
CA ARG A 131 -3.39 -12.24 -20.52
C ARG A 131 -4.78 -12.63 -21.00
N TYR A 132 -5.25 -12.08 -22.11
CA TYR A 132 -6.57 -12.41 -22.66
C TYR A 132 -6.62 -12.33 -24.18
N VAL A 133 -7.66 -12.95 -24.73
CA VAL A 133 -7.98 -12.95 -26.16
C VAL A 133 -9.43 -12.50 -26.33
N LEU A 134 -9.69 -11.67 -27.32
CA LEU A 134 -11.02 -11.19 -27.67
C LEU A 134 -11.45 -11.75 -29.02
N ALA A 135 -12.73 -12.14 -29.11
CA ALA A 135 -13.36 -12.61 -30.34
C ALA A 135 -14.79 -12.14 -30.42
N GLU A 136 -15.28 -11.91 -31.65
CA GLU A 136 -16.68 -11.59 -31.91
C GLU A 136 -17.60 -12.84 -31.86
N ASN A 137 -17.08 -13.98 -32.32
CA ASN A 137 -17.75 -15.25 -32.35
C ASN A 137 -16.98 -16.29 -31.51
N PRO A 138 -17.68 -17.36 -31.06
CA PRO A 138 -17.02 -18.40 -30.28
C PRO A 138 -15.82 -19.00 -31.02
N LEU A 139 -14.73 -19.17 -30.31
CA LEU A 139 -13.55 -19.87 -30.81
C LEU A 139 -13.75 -21.39 -30.71
N PRO A 140 -13.03 -22.19 -31.54
CA PRO A 140 -13.04 -23.65 -31.39
C PRO A 140 -12.70 -24.10 -29.95
N PRO A 141 -13.26 -25.23 -29.50
CA PRO A 141 -13.00 -25.74 -28.15
C PRO A 141 -11.51 -25.81 -27.82
N SER A 142 -11.16 -25.34 -26.65
CA SER A 142 -9.80 -25.29 -26.13
C SER A 142 -9.81 -25.50 -24.60
N ASN A 143 -8.65 -25.46 -23.97
CA ASN A 143 -8.53 -25.45 -22.50
C ASN A 143 -8.71 -24.05 -21.88
N LEU A 144 -8.95 -23.04 -22.70
CA LEU A 144 -9.11 -21.67 -22.22
C LEU A 144 -10.43 -21.49 -21.45
N ILE A 145 -10.42 -20.57 -20.50
CA ILE A 145 -11.61 -20.13 -19.80
C ILE A 145 -12.36 -19.16 -20.73
N GLU A 146 -13.53 -19.56 -21.18
CA GLU A 146 -14.41 -18.71 -21.99
C GLU A 146 -15.35 -17.92 -21.08
N VAL A 147 -15.45 -16.63 -21.34
CA VAL A 147 -16.40 -15.73 -20.70
C VAL A 147 -17.21 -15.05 -21.82
N GLU A 148 -18.51 -15.37 -21.87
CA GLU A 148 -19.45 -14.67 -22.74
C GLU A 148 -19.82 -13.34 -22.08
N GLY A 149 -19.69 -12.26 -22.84
CA GLY A 149 -20.04 -10.93 -22.37
C GLY A 149 -19.44 -9.85 -23.26
N LYS A 150 -20.22 -8.79 -23.44
CA LYS A 150 -19.79 -7.67 -24.26
C LYS A 150 -18.61 -6.94 -23.60
N TYR A 151 -17.56 -6.80 -24.36
CA TYR A 151 -16.41 -5.95 -24.00
C TYR A 151 -15.98 -5.17 -25.23
N PHE A 152 -16.32 -3.88 -25.29
CA PHE A 152 -16.25 -3.05 -26.50
C PHE A 152 -16.99 -3.75 -27.68
N ASP A 153 -16.25 -4.04 -28.76
CA ASP A 153 -16.80 -4.68 -29.98
C ASP A 153 -16.69 -6.22 -29.94
N SER A 154 -16.29 -6.80 -28.81
CA SER A 154 -16.12 -8.25 -28.64
C SER A 154 -17.24 -8.83 -27.80
N ASN A 155 -17.73 -10.05 -28.17
CA ASN A 155 -18.75 -10.76 -27.43
C ASN A 155 -18.17 -11.88 -26.56
N TYR A 156 -16.96 -12.33 -26.83
CA TYR A 156 -16.29 -13.43 -26.15
C TYR A 156 -14.90 -13.05 -25.72
N GLN A 157 -14.57 -13.46 -24.50
CA GLN A 157 -13.28 -13.26 -23.88
C GLN A 157 -12.70 -14.61 -23.48
N TYR A 158 -11.45 -14.84 -23.76
CA TYR A 158 -10.74 -16.09 -23.43
C TYR A 158 -9.52 -15.82 -22.59
N TYR A 159 -9.36 -16.59 -21.53
CA TYR A 159 -8.30 -16.47 -20.56
C TYR A 159 -7.53 -17.78 -20.42
N ALA A 160 -6.22 -17.68 -20.20
CA ALA A 160 -5.43 -18.83 -19.80
C ALA A 160 -5.92 -19.34 -18.43
N PRO A 161 -6.01 -20.67 -18.21
CA PRO A 161 -6.35 -21.24 -16.90
C PRO A 161 -5.24 -21.09 -15.85
N THR A 162 -4.09 -20.57 -16.27
CA THR A 162 -2.90 -20.37 -15.46
C THR A 162 -2.40 -18.92 -15.56
N ASP A 163 -1.27 -18.63 -14.94
CA ASP A 163 -0.54 -17.36 -15.05
C ASP A 163 0.24 -17.19 -16.35
N LYS A 164 0.20 -18.16 -17.27
CA LYS A 164 0.89 -18.11 -18.56
C LYS A 164 0.34 -17.01 -19.47
N PRO A 165 1.20 -16.23 -20.12
CA PRO A 165 0.78 -15.22 -21.09
C PRO A 165 0.55 -15.83 -22.46
N PHE A 166 -0.29 -15.20 -23.28
CA PHE A 166 -0.42 -15.49 -24.71
C PHE A 166 0.70 -14.86 -25.53
N VAL A 167 1.05 -13.63 -25.19
CA VAL A 167 2.12 -12.85 -25.83
C VAL A 167 2.96 -12.17 -24.78
N THR A 168 4.22 -11.87 -25.10
CA THR A 168 5.11 -11.13 -24.20
C THR A 168 5.84 -10.03 -24.96
N ARG A 169 6.14 -8.94 -24.26
CA ARG A 169 6.94 -7.83 -24.77
C ARG A 169 8.37 -7.88 -24.18
N GLY A 170 9.12 -8.92 -24.52
CA GLY A 170 10.48 -9.10 -23.98
C GLY A 170 10.56 -10.00 -22.75
N ALA A 171 11.47 -9.72 -21.81
CA ALA A 171 11.57 -10.47 -20.56
C ALA A 171 10.29 -10.27 -19.74
N TYR A 172 9.58 -11.36 -19.50
CA TYR A 172 8.28 -11.33 -18.87
C TYR A 172 8.44 -11.41 -17.34
N GLY A 173 7.84 -10.51 -16.64
CA GLY A 173 7.91 -10.50 -15.17
C GLY A 173 6.67 -9.93 -14.49
N TYR A 174 5.94 -9.07 -15.19
CA TYR A 174 4.76 -8.38 -14.70
C TYR A 174 3.69 -8.37 -15.78
N ALA A 175 2.48 -8.82 -15.46
CA ALA A 175 1.34 -8.75 -16.38
C ALA A 175 0.01 -8.71 -15.62
N HIS A 176 -1.00 -8.18 -16.28
CA HIS A 176 -2.38 -8.12 -15.80
C HIS A 176 -3.36 -8.28 -16.96
N GLY A 177 -4.64 -8.37 -16.66
CA GLY A 177 -5.70 -8.55 -17.66
C GLY A 177 -6.27 -9.95 -17.70
N GLY A 178 -5.75 -10.88 -16.91
CA GLY A 178 -6.16 -12.28 -16.87
C GLY A 178 -7.29 -12.58 -15.88
N PHE A 179 -7.43 -13.86 -15.59
CA PHE A 179 -8.49 -14.44 -14.76
C PHE A 179 -7.97 -15.07 -13.47
N THR A 180 -6.71 -14.88 -13.12
CA THR A 180 -6.18 -15.44 -11.88
C THR A 180 -6.70 -14.68 -10.65
N PRO A 181 -6.74 -15.32 -9.47
CA PRO A 181 -7.09 -14.63 -8.24
C PRO A 181 -6.23 -13.39 -7.96
N GLN A 182 -4.95 -13.44 -8.30
CA GLN A 182 -4.01 -12.33 -8.14
C GLN A 182 -4.37 -11.11 -8.99
N GLU A 183 -5.01 -11.32 -10.14
CA GLU A 183 -5.43 -10.25 -11.04
C GLU A 183 -6.83 -9.73 -10.72
N CYS A 184 -7.72 -10.60 -10.21
CA CYS A 184 -9.15 -10.33 -10.05
C CYS A 184 -9.57 -9.96 -8.64
N ILE A 185 -8.84 -10.44 -7.61
CA ILE A 185 -9.15 -10.14 -6.20
C ILE A 185 -8.36 -8.90 -5.80
N ILE A 186 -9.07 -7.80 -5.58
CA ILE A 186 -8.50 -6.53 -5.16
C ILE A 186 -8.76 -6.28 -3.67
N PRO A 187 -7.80 -5.65 -2.97
CA PRO A 187 -8.01 -5.25 -1.59
C PRO A 187 -8.89 -4.01 -1.50
N ALA A 188 -9.54 -3.85 -0.36
CA ALA A 188 -10.14 -2.60 0.08
C ALA A 188 -9.78 -2.39 1.54
N TYR A 189 -8.85 -1.50 1.81
CA TYR A 189 -8.44 -1.14 3.16
C TYR A 189 -9.12 0.14 3.58
N GLU A 190 -9.80 0.10 4.72
CA GLU A 190 -10.33 1.29 5.36
C GLU A 190 -9.45 1.63 6.56
N LEU A 191 -8.89 2.83 6.54
CA LEU A 191 -8.05 3.37 7.59
C LEU A 191 -8.80 4.53 8.24
N SER A 192 -8.84 4.54 9.55
CA SER A 192 -9.40 5.64 10.34
C SER A 192 -8.47 5.96 11.49
N MET A 193 -8.41 7.24 11.86
CA MET A 193 -7.74 7.62 13.09
C MET A 193 -8.64 7.27 14.27
N ASP A 194 -8.17 6.40 15.14
CA ASP A 194 -8.81 6.21 16.44
C ASP A 194 -8.53 7.47 17.27
N GLN A 195 -9.55 8.05 17.91
CA GLN A 195 -9.41 9.27 18.74
C GLN A 195 -8.72 9.00 20.09
N GLY A 196 -8.12 7.84 20.25
CA GLY A 196 -7.28 7.49 21.37
C GLY A 196 -5.90 8.17 21.31
N ASP A 197 -5.28 8.34 22.45
CA ASP A 197 -3.95 8.95 22.60
C ASP A 197 -2.90 8.33 21.65
N PHE A 198 -2.59 9.04 20.56
CA PHE A 198 -1.51 8.68 19.60
C PHE A 198 -0.11 8.90 20.15
N ALA A 199 0.00 9.24 21.41
CA ALA A 199 1.30 9.34 22.05
C ALA A 199 1.89 7.93 22.19
N LEU A 200 2.96 7.66 21.43
CA LEU A 200 3.74 6.43 21.58
C LEU A 200 3.96 6.11 23.05
N GLY A 201 3.38 5.01 23.53
CA GLY A 201 3.58 4.55 24.91
C GLY A 201 5.05 4.20 25.10
N VAL A 202 5.65 4.70 26.18
CA VAL A 202 7.03 4.37 26.53
C VAL A 202 7.06 3.89 27.96
N MET A 203 7.62 2.71 28.17
CA MET A 203 7.72 2.10 29.49
C MET A 203 9.18 1.84 29.89
N ILE A 204 9.42 1.80 31.19
CA ILE A 204 10.70 1.31 31.73
C ILE A 204 10.61 -0.21 31.81
N SER A 205 11.36 -0.93 30.95
CA SER A 205 11.28 -2.38 30.83
C SER A 205 11.99 -3.13 31.98
N ASN A 206 12.96 -2.51 32.59
CA ASN A 206 13.75 -3.12 33.69
C ASN A 206 13.42 -2.60 35.09
N LYS A 207 12.17 -2.20 35.36
CA LYS A 207 11.71 -1.70 36.67
C LYS A 207 12.08 -2.59 37.84
N LYS A 208 12.12 -3.92 37.65
CA LYS A 208 12.48 -4.88 38.72
C LYS A 208 13.97 -4.79 39.09
N GLU A 209 14.83 -4.61 38.09
CA GLU A 209 16.27 -4.47 38.28
C GLU A 209 16.62 -3.16 39.01
N LEU A 210 15.86 -2.10 38.72
CA LEU A 210 16.05 -0.78 39.33
C LEU A 210 15.62 -0.68 40.80
N LYS A 211 14.90 -1.67 41.34
CA LYS A 211 14.49 -1.68 42.76
C LYS A 211 15.65 -1.92 43.74
N ASN A 212 16.69 -2.61 43.28
CA ASN A 212 17.84 -2.96 44.09
C ASN A 212 19.12 -2.76 43.26
N VAL A 213 19.55 -1.52 43.15
CA VAL A 213 20.79 -1.18 42.46
C VAL A 213 21.96 -1.34 43.46
N ALA A 214 22.90 -2.21 43.12
CA ALA A 214 24.14 -2.38 43.89
C ALA A 214 25.25 -1.53 43.26
N GLY A 215 25.76 -0.53 44.01
CA GLY A 215 26.79 0.37 43.50
C GLY A 215 26.27 1.68 42.95
N ASN A 216 27.13 2.44 42.27
CA ASN A 216 26.83 3.79 41.81
C ASN A 216 26.39 3.85 40.36
N TYR A 217 26.42 2.73 39.62
CA TYR A 217 26.09 2.67 38.22
C TYR A 217 24.81 1.85 38.02
N PHE A 218 23.91 2.34 37.18
CA PHE A 218 22.72 1.61 36.78
C PHE A 218 22.25 2.03 35.38
N THR A 219 21.51 1.13 34.74
CA THR A 219 20.96 1.35 33.40
C THR A 219 19.44 1.42 33.48
N VAL A 220 18.85 2.46 32.93
CA VAL A 220 17.41 2.55 32.67
C VAL A 220 17.16 2.10 31.25
N LYS A 221 16.33 1.06 31.10
CA LYS A 221 15.94 0.54 29.78
C LYS A 221 14.54 1.00 29.46
N LEU A 222 14.41 1.84 28.45
CA LEU A 222 13.11 2.26 27.90
C LEU A 222 12.74 1.36 26.74
N LEU A 223 11.47 1.02 26.64
CA LEU A 223 10.88 0.30 25.54
C LEU A 223 9.67 1.08 25.05
N ALA A 224 9.65 1.41 23.77
CA ALA A 224 8.47 1.98 23.12
C ALA A 224 7.49 0.88 22.75
N GLU A 225 6.20 1.13 23.00
CA GLU A 225 5.11 0.27 22.56
C GLU A 225 4.92 0.37 21.04
N GLY A 226 4.19 -0.60 20.46
CA GLY A 226 3.91 -0.63 19.03
C GLY A 226 4.94 -1.40 18.21
N SER A 227 4.68 -1.49 16.92
CA SER A 227 5.55 -2.13 15.93
C SER A 227 6.18 -1.06 15.03
N GLN A 228 7.35 -1.31 14.49
CA GLN A 228 7.94 -0.47 13.45
C GLN A 228 7.09 -0.45 12.18
N ASP A 229 6.21 -1.44 12.02
CA ASP A 229 5.26 -1.55 10.90
C ASP A 229 3.95 -0.78 11.13
N ASP A 230 3.80 -0.12 12.29
CA ASP A 230 2.61 0.68 12.58
C ASP A 230 2.60 1.96 11.74
N LEU A 231 1.61 2.09 10.87
CA LEU A 231 1.43 3.21 9.94
C LEU A 231 1.26 4.57 10.66
N PHE A 232 0.81 4.57 11.91
CA PHE A 232 0.33 5.77 12.59
C PHE A 232 1.18 6.21 13.77
N THR A 233 1.98 5.31 14.32
CA THR A 233 2.77 5.62 15.49
C THR A 233 4.05 6.36 15.09
N GLN A 234 4.12 7.63 15.45
CA GLN A 234 5.27 8.50 15.14
C GLN A 234 6.36 8.36 16.18
N GLU A 235 7.58 8.73 15.78
CA GLU A 235 8.70 8.97 16.70
C GLU A 235 8.28 9.95 17.80
N ARG A 236 8.58 9.59 19.06
CA ARG A 236 8.30 10.44 20.21
C ARG A 236 9.59 10.98 20.80
N LYS A 237 9.62 12.30 21.04
CA LYS A 237 10.67 12.91 21.86
C LYS A 237 10.33 12.77 23.32
N ILE A 238 11.23 12.15 24.08
CA ILE A 238 11.08 11.92 25.52
C ILE A 238 12.23 12.61 26.26
N LYS A 239 11.92 13.12 27.43
CA LYS A 239 12.89 13.65 28.38
C LYS A 239 12.85 12.79 29.62
N VAL A 240 13.99 12.21 29.97
CA VAL A 240 14.14 11.40 31.19
C VAL A 240 14.86 12.23 32.24
N MET A 241 14.28 12.30 33.42
CA MET A 241 14.81 13.05 34.55
C MET A 241 14.86 12.13 35.76
N LEU A 242 15.99 12.14 36.48
CA LEU A 242 16.20 11.40 37.72
C LEU A 242 16.12 12.36 38.90
N PHE A 243 15.33 11.99 39.90
CA PHE A 243 15.18 12.76 41.12
C PHE A 243 15.57 11.94 42.34
N ALA A 244 16.27 12.55 43.27
CA ALA A 244 16.44 12.06 44.64
C ALA A 244 15.45 12.85 45.53
N GLY A 245 14.33 12.26 45.86
CA GLY A 245 13.24 12.98 46.49
C GLY A 245 12.72 14.09 45.55
N SER A 246 12.84 15.35 45.93
CA SER A 246 12.46 16.52 45.10
C SER A 246 13.65 17.15 44.34
N THR A 247 14.86 16.64 44.53
CA THR A 247 16.06 17.22 43.93
C THR A 247 16.37 16.53 42.60
N LEU A 248 16.50 17.30 41.53
CA LEU A 248 16.91 16.80 40.22
C LEU A 248 18.40 16.41 40.28
N VAL A 249 18.69 15.13 40.05
CA VAL A 249 20.05 14.58 40.08
C VAL A 249 20.66 14.55 38.67
N ASN A 250 19.87 14.16 37.69
CA ASN A 250 20.28 14.11 36.29
C ASN A 250 19.03 14.22 35.39
N GLY A 251 19.14 14.83 34.19
CA GLY A 251 17.97 14.81 33.32
C GLY A 251 17.79 15.95 32.35
N ASN A 252 18.81 16.30 31.59
CA ASN A 252 18.63 17.29 30.51
C ASN A 252 18.71 16.70 29.07
N MET A 253 18.79 15.38 28.94
CA MET A 253 18.88 14.77 27.63
C MET A 253 17.48 14.46 27.08
N ILE A 254 17.26 14.85 25.82
CA ILE A 254 16.08 14.53 25.07
C ILE A 254 16.44 13.39 24.11
N TYR A 255 15.66 12.33 24.14
CA TYR A 255 15.80 11.16 23.28
C TYR A 255 14.65 11.11 22.29
N SER A 256 14.95 10.74 21.06
CA SER A 256 13.94 10.34 20.09
C SER A 256 13.81 8.83 20.14
N ILE A 257 12.58 8.32 20.24
CA ILE A 257 12.30 6.88 20.26
C ILE A 257 11.21 6.54 19.26
N LYS A 258 11.45 5.48 18.48
CA LYS A 258 10.52 4.97 17.49
C LYS A 258 9.68 3.81 18.04
N PRO A 259 8.54 3.48 17.41
CA PRO A 259 7.74 2.30 17.79
C PRO A 259 8.60 1.03 17.86
N GLY A 260 8.44 0.25 18.91
CA GLY A 260 9.20 -0.99 19.13
C GLY A 260 10.69 -0.83 19.42
N GLU A 261 11.20 0.40 19.51
CA GLU A 261 12.61 0.67 19.82
C GLU A 261 12.88 0.56 21.32
N ALA A 262 14.08 0.09 21.65
CA ALA A 262 14.60 0.06 23.01
C ALA A 262 15.82 0.99 23.14
N ILE A 263 15.81 1.84 24.17
CA ILE A 263 16.93 2.73 24.51
C ILE A 263 17.49 2.35 25.88
N ASN A 264 18.79 2.17 25.95
CA ASN A 264 19.53 1.96 27.21
C ASN A 264 20.24 3.24 27.62
N MET A 265 19.96 3.71 28.82
CA MET A 265 20.57 4.92 29.38
C MET A 265 21.37 4.55 30.65
N GLU A 266 22.63 4.84 30.61
CA GLU A 266 23.53 4.58 31.73
C GLU A 266 23.64 5.83 32.62
N TYR A 267 23.56 5.61 33.92
CA TYR A 267 23.65 6.66 34.94
C TYR A 267 24.66 6.30 36.02
N GLU A 268 25.35 7.32 36.49
CA GLU A 268 26.25 7.25 37.64
C GLU A 268 25.67 8.11 38.75
N LEU A 269 25.55 7.54 39.96
CA LEU A 269 25.18 8.27 41.16
C LEU A 269 26.43 8.88 41.74
N THR A 270 26.47 10.19 41.86
CA THR A 270 27.56 10.87 42.58
C THR A 270 27.46 10.63 44.10
N ASN A 271 28.59 10.50 44.76
CA ASN A 271 28.70 10.21 46.19
C ASN A 271 27.80 11.12 47.04
N GLY A 272 26.92 10.52 47.86
CA GLY A 272 26.05 11.21 48.80
C GLY A 272 24.54 11.07 48.49
N ILE A 273 24.15 10.29 47.49
CA ILE A 273 22.75 9.99 47.19
C ILE A 273 22.47 8.53 47.55
N ASP A 274 21.80 8.31 48.67
CA ASP A 274 21.49 6.96 49.16
C ASP A 274 20.25 6.33 48.49
N LYS A 275 19.41 7.13 47.85
CA LYS A 275 18.21 6.68 47.13
C LYS A 275 17.86 7.64 45.97
N VAL A 276 17.57 7.09 44.81
CA VAL A 276 16.99 7.78 43.63
C VAL A 276 15.56 7.36 43.43
#